data_76739c4c28240b75f92855f3af95a8bc
#
_entry.id   76739c4c28240b75f92855f3af95a8bc
#
_cell.length_a   1.000
_cell.length_b   1.000
_cell.length_c   1.000
_cell.angle_alpha   90.00
_cell.angle_beta   90.00
_cell.angle_gamma   90.00
#
_symmetry.space_group_name_H-M   'P 1'
#
loop_
_entity.id
_entity.type
_entity.pdbx_description
1 polymer ?
#
loop_
_entity_poly.entity_id
_entity_poly.type
_entity_poly.pdbx_seq_one_letter_code
_entity_poly.pdbx_strand_id
1 'polypeptide(L)'
;MFTALLQIKNYKLFVVNMLLLGMGIAVTVPYLVLFATKDLGMTTTQYGLLLALAAISQFTVNSIIARFSDTHNVNRKILIISALFMGAVSFSIYFYVHQIWLFIVLYAIFQGLFAPAMPQLYASARESINISSSRDRAKFANTVLRSMFSLGFLFGPFIGAQLIELKGYSGLFGGTIAIILFTLILQIFFYQNLPAEQQISSQQHVEKAAPNMFKDKTLLVPFIAFILLHIGQWMYTMNMPLFVTDYLKEKEGYVGYLASLCAGLEVPFMVILGILSAKLPTRTLLIIGSIFGGAFYFSIGVFKNFYMMLAGQVCLAIFLAILLGLGISYFQDILPDFPGYASTLFANAMVIGQLCGNLLGGAMSHWVGLENVFFVSAGSIFVGMVLIFFTKDQKITEENME
;
A
#
# COMPACT_ATOMS: atom_id res chain seq x y z
N MET A 1 -14.73 2.34 -24.39
CA MET A 1 -14.41 3.15 -23.19
C MET A 1 -12.90 3.21 -22.93
N PHE A 2 -12.20 2.09 -22.81
CA PHE A 2 -10.75 2.06 -22.60
C PHE A 2 -9.93 2.72 -23.73
N THR A 3 -10.25 2.45 -24.99
CA THR A 3 -9.59 3.06 -26.15
C THR A 3 -9.63 4.57 -26.16
N ALA A 4 -10.71 5.18 -25.70
CA ALA A 4 -10.83 6.64 -25.59
C ALA A 4 -9.93 7.24 -24.50
N LEU A 5 -9.64 6.52 -23.40
CA LEU A 5 -8.67 6.94 -22.40
C LEU A 5 -7.25 6.94 -22.94
N LEU A 6 -6.91 5.99 -23.81
CA LEU A 6 -5.59 5.91 -24.41
C LEU A 6 -5.29 7.06 -25.42
N GLN A 7 -6.31 7.83 -25.82
CA GLN A 7 -6.15 9.04 -26.65
C GLN A 7 -5.87 10.29 -25.82
N ILE A 8 -6.09 10.23 -24.50
CA ILE A 8 -5.76 11.35 -23.59
C ILE A 8 -4.25 11.53 -23.53
N LYS A 9 -3.80 12.78 -23.59
CA LYS A 9 -2.38 13.16 -23.52
C LYS A 9 -1.71 12.54 -22.28
N ASN A 10 -0.58 11.90 -22.44
CA ASN A 10 0.22 11.20 -21.42
C ASN A 10 -0.44 9.97 -20.79
N TYR A 11 -1.73 9.65 -21.03
CA TYR A 11 -2.42 8.62 -20.28
C TYR A 11 -1.81 7.23 -20.49
N LYS A 12 -1.38 6.90 -21.72
CA LYS A 12 -0.66 5.64 -21.99
C LYS A 12 0.62 5.53 -21.16
N LEU A 13 1.36 6.63 -21.04
CA LEU A 13 2.57 6.69 -20.24
C LEU A 13 2.27 6.45 -18.77
N PHE A 14 1.20 7.05 -18.22
CA PHE A 14 0.81 6.85 -16.83
C PHE A 14 0.40 5.40 -16.54
N VAL A 15 -0.32 4.76 -17.45
CA VAL A 15 -0.71 3.33 -17.34
C VAL A 15 0.54 2.44 -17.24
N VAL A 16 1.52 2.64 -18.12
CA VAL A 16 2.78 1.88 -18.10
C VAL A 16 3.61 2.21 -16.86
N ASN A 17 3.73 3.48 -16.49
CA ASN A 17 4.50 3.89 -15.31
C ASN A 17 3.89 3.37 -14.01
N MET A 18 2.57 3.29 -13.88
CA MET A 18 1.91 2.71 -12.71
C MET A 18 2.19 1.21 -12.58
N LEU A 19 2.18 0.47 -13.69
CA LEU A 19 2.55 -0.94 -13.71
C LEU A 19 4.03 -1.12 -13.28
N LEU A 20 4.94 -0.38 -13.91
CA LEU A 20 6.37 -0.48 -13.63
C LEU A 20 6.71 -0.02 -12.20
N LEU A 21 6.08 1.04 -11.70
CA LEU A 21 6.28 1.52 -10.33
C LEU A 21 5.80 0.49 -9.31
N GLY A 22 4.60 -0.07 -9.51
CA GLY A 22 4.08 -1.14 -8.67
C GLY A 22 5.00 -2.36 -8.68
N MET A 23 5.48 -2.76 -9.85
CA MET A 23 6.43 -3.88 -10.01
C MET A 23 7.76 -3.57 -9.31
N GLY A 24 8.36 -2.41 -9.56
CA GLY A 24 9.65 -2.04 -8.97
C GLY A 24 9.64 -2.02 -7.45
N ILE A 25 8.57 -1.52 -6.84
CA ILE A 25 8.40 -1.56 -5.39
C ILE A 25 8.23 -3.01 -4.91
N ALA A 26 7.35 -3.76 -5.54
CA ALA A 26 6.95 -5.10 -5.08
C ALA A 26 8.04 -6.16 -5.28
N VAL A 27 8.97 -5.98 -6.21
CA VAL A 27 10.15 -6.86 -6.38
C VAL A 27 10.94 -6.99 -5.09
N THR A 28 11.13 -5.90 -4.35
CA THR A 28 12.03 -5.86 -3.18
C THR A 28 11.30 -6.05 -1.85
N VAL A 29 10.06 -5.56 -1.73
CA VAL A 29 9.34 -5.49 -0.45
C VAL A 29 9.35 -6.80 0.36
N PRO A 30 9.04 -7.98 -0.19
CA PRO A 30 9.00 -9.21 0.59
C PRO A 30 10.38 -9.69 1.08
N TYR A 31 11.46 -9.26 0.43
CA TYR A 31 12.82 -9.75 0.69
C TYR A 31 13.66 -8.78 1.52
N LEU A 32 13.15 -7.56 1.75
CA LEU A 32 13.90 -6.52 2.45
C LEU A 32 14.28 -6.96 3.87
N VAL A 33 13.37 -7.61 4.58
CA VAL A 33 13.64 -8.11 5.93
C VAL A 33 14.73 -9.19 5.93
N LEU A 34 14.75 -10.06 4.92
CA LEU A 34 15.76 -11.13 4.81
C LEU A 34 17.15 -10.52 4.59
N PHE A 35 17.26 -9.57 3.66
CA PHE A 35 18.52 -8.84 3.45
C PHE A 35 18.96 -8.10 4.74
N ALA A 36 18.04 -7.36 5.36
CA ALA A 36 18.36 -6.59 6.56
C ALA A 36 18.85 -7.47 7.72
N THR A 37 18.22 -8.63 7.92
CA THR A 37 18.57 -9.51 9.04
C THR A 37 19.74 -10.46 8.73
N LYS A 38 19.83 -11.00 7.50
CA LYS A 38 20.84 -12.00 7.14
C LYS A 38 22.14 -11.40 6.64
N ASP A 39 22.07 -10.36 5.77
CA ASP A 39 23.27 -9.74 5.20
C ASP A 39 23.79 -8.56 6.04
N LEU A 40 22.90 -7.69 6.50
CA LEU A 40 23.30 -6.53 7.33
C LEU A 40 23.39 -6.86 8.82
N GLY A 41 22.88 -8.01 9.27
CA GLY A 41 22.91 -8.43 10.67
C GLY A 41 22.01 -7.59 11.60
N MET A 42 20.95 -6.96 11.05
CA MET A 42 19.97 -6.23 11.84
C MET A 42 19.16 -7.18 12.72
N THR A 43 18.83 -6.73 13.94
CA THR A 43 17.78 -7.38 14.72
C THR A 43 16.40 -7.06 14.11
N THR A 44 15.39 -7.91 14.38
CA THR A 44 14.00 -7.65 13.96
C THR A 44 13.46 -6.32 14.50
N THR A 45 13.89 -5.91 15.70
CA THR A 45 13.56 -4.62 16.29
C THR A 45 14.17 -3.45 15.51
N GLN A 46 15.44 -3.55 15.11
CA GLN A 46 16.10 -2.53 14.28
C GLN A 46 15.45 -2.43 12.89
N TYR A 47 15.03 -3.57 12.31
CA TYR A 47 14.30 -3.58 11.06
C TYR A 47 12.89 -2.95 11.21
N GLY A 48 12.19 -3.23 12.31
CA GLY A 48 10.92 -2.55 12.63
C GLY A 48 11.08 -1.03 12.74
N LEU A 49 12.18 -0.57 13.39
CA LEU A 49 12.52 0.85 13.49
C LEU A 49 12.82 1.45 12.10
N LEU A 50 13.57 0.76 11.25
CA LEU A 50 13.83 1.18 9.86
C LEU A 50 12.53 1.44 9.11
N LEU A 51 11.59 0.50 9.14
CA LEU A 51 10.30 0.63 8.47
C LEU A 51 9.44 1.76 9.06
N ALA A 52 9.47 1.94 10.38
CA ALA A 52 8.75 3.01 11.05
C ALA A 52 9.29 4.40 10.67
N LEU A 53 10.62 4.58 10.67
CA LEU A 53 11.26 5.82 10.25
C LEU A 53 11.01 6.10 8.76
N ALA A 54 11.04 5.08 7.91
CA ALA A 54 10.68 5.21 6.50
C ALA A 54 9.23 5.66 6.33
N ALA A 55 8.28 5.09 7.08
CA ALA A 55 6.86 5.47 7.04
C ALA A 55 6.64 6.94 7.47
N ILE A 56 7.31 7.38 8.55
CA ILE A 56 7.28 8.79 9.00
C ILE A 56 7.83 9.71 7.92
N SER A 57 8.97 9.36 7.33
CA SER A 57 9.61 10.14 6.28
C SER A 57 8.71 10.24 5.04
N GLN A 58 8.14 9.11 4.59
CA GLN A 58 7.21 9.07 3.45
C GLN A 58 5.98 9.94 3.71
N PHE A 59 5.36 9.85 4.89
CA PHE A 59 4.20 10.66 5.25
C PHE A 59 4.55 12.16 5.25
N THR A 60 5.68 12.53 5.86
CA THR A 60 6.13 13.92 5.96
C THR A 60 6.44 14.51 4.59
N VAL A 61 7.24 13.82 3.78
CA VAL A 61 7.61 14.30 2.44
C VAL A 61 6.39 14.36 1.52
N ASN A 62 5.51 13.34 1.53
CA ASN A 62 4.28 13.37 0.76
C ASN A 62 3.39 14.56 1.13
N SER A 63 3.24 14.86 2.42
CA SER A 63 2.43 15.97 2.90
C SER A 63 3.01 17.33 2.47
N ILE A 64 4.33 17.50 2.57
CA ILE A 64 5.02 18.72 2.13
C ILE A 64 4.89 18.91 0.61
N ILE A 65 5.20 17.86 -0.16
CA ILE A 65 5.15 17.93 -1.63
C ILE A 65 3.73 18.13 -2.14
N ALA A 66 2.72 17.46 -1.55
CA ALA A 66 1.32 17.66 -1.90
C ALA A 66 0.91 19.12 -1.69
N ARG A 67 1.15 19.67 -0.48
CA ARG A 67 0.85 21.07 -0.18
C ARG A 67 1.59 22.03 -1.10
N PHE A 68 2.87 21.80 -1.35
CA PHE A 68 3.68 22.63 -2.23
C PHE A 68 3.18 22.60 -3.68
N SER A 69 2.87 21.42 -4.20
CA SER A 69 2.39 21.23 -5.58
C SER A 69 0.97 21.78 -5.81
N ASP A 70 0.15 21.86 -4.74
CA ASP A 70 -1.22 22.39 -4.83
C ASP A 70 -1.27 23.92 -4.66
N THR A 71 -0.29 24.51 -3.97
CA THR A 71 -0.23 25.96 -3.72
C THR A 71 0.64 26.73 -4.72
N HIS A 72 1.55 26.05 -5.39
CA HIS A 72 2.48 26.65 -6.35
C HIS A 72 2.30 26.01 -7.73
N ASN A 73 2.52 26.78 -8.78
CA ASN A 73 2.50 26.28 -10.16
C ASN A 73 3.78 25.47 -10.45
N VAL A 74 3.85 24.24 -9.94
CA VAL A 74 5.03 23.38 -10.06
C VAL A 74 4.89 22.43 -11.23
N ASN A 75 5.96 22.26 -11.99
CA ASN A 75 6.00 21.29 -13.06
C ASN A 75 6.02 19.86 -12.47
N ARG A 76 4.88 19.16 -12.52
CA ARG A 76 4.74 17.79 -11.99
C ARG A 76 5.70 16.80 -12.64
N LYS A 77 6.11 17.03 -13.91
CA LYS A 77 7.15 16.23 -14.58
C LYS A 77 8.43 16.20 -13.76
N ILE A 78 8.89 17.36 -13.28
CA ILE A 78 10.12 17.47 -12.48
C ILE A 78 9.96 16.76 -11.15
N LEU A 79 8.80 16.90 -10.47
CA LEU A 79 8.55 16.21 -9.21
C LEU A 79 8.58 14.68 -9.35
N ILE A 80 7.98 14.15 -10.42
CA ILE A 80 7.98 12.70 -10.69
C ILE A 80 9.40 12.22 -11.01
N ILE A 81 10.13 12.93 -11.87
CA ILE A 81 11.50 12.58 -12.26
C ILE A 81 12.42 12.58 -11.03
N SER A 82 12.37 13.65 -10.21
CA SER A 82 13.20 13.72 -9.00
C SER A 82 12.84 12.63 -8.00
N ALA A 83 11.56 12.33 -7.79
CA ALA A 83 11.15 11.25 -6.90
C ALA A 83 11.64 9.87 -7.40
N LEU A 84 11.48 9.56 -8.70
CA LEU A 84 11.99 8.32 -9.30
C LEU A 84 13.53 8.22 -9.21
N PHE A 85 14.23 9.32 -9.42
CA PHE A 85 15.68 9.36 -9.25
C PHE A 85 16.09 9.06 -7.80
N MET A 86 15.42 9.67 -6.82
CA MET A 86 15.63 9.36 -5.40
C MET A 86 15.30 7.90 -5.06
N GLY A 87 14.31 7.30 -5.74
CA GLY A 87 14.03 5.87 -5.65
C GLY A 87 15.20 5.01 -6.13
N ALA A 88 15.80 5.31 -7.29
CA ALA A 88 16.97 4.61 -7.77
C ALA A 88 18.16 4.76 -6.80
N VAL A 89 18.39 5.95 -6.25
CA VAL A 89 19.40 6.19 -5.21
C VAL A 89 19.12 5.37 -3.96
N SER A 90 17.85 5.33 -3.50
CA SER A 90 17.44 4.54 -2.33
C SER A 90 17.81 3.07 -2.47
N PHE A 91 17.53 2.47 -3.60
CA PHE A 91 17.89 1.07 -3.84
C PHE A 91 19.39 0.86 -4.11
N SER A 92 20.13 1.90 -4.50
CA SER A 92 21.60 1.81 -4.63
C SER A 92 22.31 1.74 -3.28
N ILE A 93 21.71 2.25 -2.20
CA ILE A 93 22.26 2.18 -0.83
C ILE A 93 22.55 0.73 -0.43
N TYR A 94 21.75 -0.24 -0.88
CA TYR A 94 21.92 -1.66 -0.57
C TYR A 94 23.27 -2.25 -1.02
N PHE A 95 23.92 -1.65 -2.00
CA PHE A 95 25.22 -2.09 -2.49
C PHE A 95 26.42 -1.52 -1.74
N TYR A 96 26.24 -0.34 -1.12
CA TYR A 96 27.37 0.45 -0.63
C TYR A 96 27.36 0.68 0.88
N VAL A 97 26.21 0.55 1.52
CA VAL A 97 26.05 0.92 2.94
C VAL A 97 25.82 -0.33 3.79
N HIS A 98 26.86 -0.71 4.55
CA HIS A 98 26.82 -1.91 5.42
C HIS A 98 26.71 -1.54 6.91
N GLN A 99 26.88 -0.25 7.28
CA GLN A 99 26.72 0.20 8.66
C GLN A 99 25.22 0.38 8.96
N ILE A 100 24.71 -0.39 9.93
CA ILE A 100 23.26 -0.48 10.25
C ILE A 100 22.61 0.89 10.45
N TRP A 101 23.18 1.74 11.34
CA TRP A 101 22.56 3.03 11.65
C TRP A 101 22.58 3.99 10.46
N LEU A 102 23.68 4.01 9.71
CA LEU A 102 23.76 4.81 8.49
C LEU A 102 22.76 4.33 7.46
N PHE A 103 22.61 3.01 7.30
CA PHE A 103 21.63 2.40 6.41
C PHE A 103 20.19 2.82 6.80
N ILE A 104 19.83 2.74 8.10
CA ILE A 104 18.50 3.12 8.59
C ILE A 104 18.21 4.59 8.24
N VAL A 105 19.13 5.50 8.51
CA VAL A 105 18.94 6.94 8.26
C VAL A 105 18.82 7.23 6.77
N LEU A 106 19.75 6.72 5.96
CA LEU A 106 19.73 6.98 4.51
C LEU A 106 18.50 6.34 3.84
N TYR A 107 18.16 5.11 4.21
CA TYR A 107 16.96 4.44 3.71
C TYR A 107 15.70 5.26 4.02
N ALA A 108 15.52 5.70 5.26
CA ALA A 108 14.37 6.51 5.65
C ALA A 108 14.29 7.82 4.86
N ILE A 109 15.41 8.52 4.66
CA ILE A 109 15.46 9.77 3.90
C ILE A 109 15.09 9.53 2.44
N PHE A 110 15.77 8.60 1.76
CA PHE A 110 15.58 8.40 0.33
C PHE A 110 14.26 7.73 -0.03
N GLN A 111 13.74 6.84 0.84
CA GLN A 111 12.37 6.30 0.69
C GLN A 111 11.31 7.39 0.88
N GLY A 112 11.55 8.33 1.80
CA GLY A 112 10.69 9.51 1.92
C GLY A 112 10.68 10.36 0.66
N LEU A 113 11.85 10.63 0.09
CA LEU A 113 11.99 11.41 -1.16
C LEU A 113 11.43 10.69 -2.39
N PHE A 114 11.42 9.37 -2.40
CA PHE A 114 10.80 8.54 -3.45
C PHE A 114 9.27 8.50 -3.37
N ALA A 115 8.72 8.58 -2.17
CA ALA A 115 7.29 8.38 -1.91
C ALA A 115 6.35 9.25 -2.76
N PRO A 116 6.66 10.52 -3.11
CA PRO A 116 5.79 11.34 -3.97
C PRO A 116 5.60 10.83 -5.39
N ALA A 117 6.42 9.89 -5.89
CA ALA A 117 6.32 9.41 -7.28
C ALA A 117 4.90 8.95 -7.65
N MET A 118 4.30 8.10 -6.82
CA MET A 118 2.96 7.55 -7.07
C MET A 118 1.86 8.62 -6.98
N PRO A 119 1.72 9.42 -5.90
CA PRO A 119 0.71 10.48 -5.82
C PRO A 119 0.83 11.51 -6.95
N GLN A 120 2.04 11.88 -7.34
CA GLN A 120 2.25 12.85 -8.42
C GLN A 120 1.89 12.27 -9.80
N LEU A 121 2.08 10.96 -10.04
CA LEU A 121 1.57 10.29 -11.24
C LEU A 121 0.03 10.34 -11.30
N TYR A 122 -0.67 10.04 -10.19
CA TYR A 122 -2.13 10.16 -10.12
C TYR A 122 -2.61 11.60 -10.36
N ALA A 123 -1.96 12.57 -9.74
CA ALA A 123 -2.31 13.99 -9.90
C ALA A 123 -2.12 14.44 -11.37
N SER A 124 -1.00 14.07 -12.01
CA SER A 124 -0.76 14.37 -13.41
C SER A 124 -1.76 13.70 -14.36
N ALA A 125 -2.15 12.46 -14.06
CA ALA A 125 -3.16 11.76 -14.82
C ALA A 125 -4.52 12.46 -14.71
N ARG A 126 -4.91 12.88 -13.49
CA ARG A 126 -6.14 13.61 -13.25
C ARG A 126 -6.17 14.95 -13.98
N GLU A 127 -5.06 15.70 -13.99
CA GLU A 127 -4.94 16.94 -14.77
C GLU A 127 -5.12 16.68 -16.26
N SER A 128 -4.46 15.65 -16.82
CA SER A 128 -4.61 15.29 -18.24
C SER A 128 -6.05 14.93 -18.61
N ILE A 129 -6.77 14.26 -17.71
CA ILE A 129 -8.17 13.87 -17.89
C ILE A 129 -9.07 15.12 -17.80
N ASN A 130 -8.83 16.02 -16.87
CA ASN A 130 -9.63 17.22 -16.67
C ASN A 130 -9.54 18.20 -17.86
N ILE A 131 -8.39 18.24 -18.53
CA ILE A 131 -8.16 19.03 -19.75
C ILE A 131 -8.83 18.41 -20.97
N SER A 132 -9.04 17.10 -20.95
CA SER A 132 -9.68 16.37 -22.05
C SER A 132 -11.20 16.48 -22.00
N SER A 133 -11.87 16.19 -23.13
CA SER A 133 -13.34 16.05 -23.21
C SER A 133 -13.90 14.83 -22.46
N SER A 134 -13.07 14.12 -21.71
CA SER A 134 -13.40 12.86 -21.03
C SER A 134 -13.48 12.99 -19.50
N ARG A 135 -13.84 14.15 -19.00
CA ARG A 135 -13.94 14.48 -17.56
C ARG A 135 -14.87 13.53 -16.78
N ASP A 136 -15.97 13.14 -17.40
CA ASP A 136 -16.95 12.17 -16.92
C ASP A 136 -16.36 10.76 -16.69
N ARG A 137 -15.20 10.46 -17.31
CA ARG A 137 -14.50 9.17 -17.19
C ARG A 137 -13.37 9.15 -16.15
N ALA A 138 -13.20 10.21 -15.38
CA ALA A 138 -12.10 10.35 -14.41
C ALA A 138 -12.08 9.21 -13.38
N LYS A 139 -13.24 8.77 -12.88
CA LYS A 139 -13.35 7.63 -11.95
C LYS A 139 -12.81 6.34 -12.58
N PHE A 140 -13.25 6.04 -13.80
CA PHE A 140 -12.80 4.86 -14.52
C PHE A 140 -11.29 4.90 -14.84
N ALA A 141 -10.77 6.05 -15.24
CA ALA A 141 -9.35 6.24 -15.50
C ALA A 141 -8.49 6.00 -14.26
N ASN A 142 -8.89 6.52 -13.09
CA ASN A 142 -8.20 6.26 -11.83
C ASN A 142 -8.24 4.77 -11.45
N THR A 143 -9.37 4.09 -11.69
CA THR A 143 -9.48 2.64 -11.47
C THR A 143 -8.50 1.86 -12.34
N VAL A 144 -8.35 2.22 -13.62
CA VAL A 144 -7.38 1.60 -14.52
C VAL A 144 -5.95 1.78 -14.01
N LEU A 145 -5.58 3.00 -13.61
CA LEU A 145 -4.23 3.26 -13.07
C LEU A 145 -3.96 2.44 -11.81
N ARG A 146 -4.92 2.36 -10.89
CA ARG A 146 -4.82 1.54 -9.69
C ARG A 146 -4.68 0.05 -10.01
N SER A 147 -5.46 -0.45 -10.97
CA SER A 147 -5.37 -1.83 -11.43
C SER A 147 -3.99 -2.16 -12.01
N MET A 148 -3.39 -1.22 -12.77
CA MET A 148 -2.05 -1.41 -13.31
C MET A 148 -1.00 -1.48 -12.21
N PHE A 149 -1.10 -0.63 -11.18
CA PHE A 149 -0.24 -0.70 -10.02
C PHE A 149 -0.38 -2.05 -9.29
N SER A 150 -1.61 -2.52 -9.07
CA SER A 150 -1.88 -3.83 -8.45
C SER A 150 -1.35 -5.00 -9.28
N LEU A 151 -1.43 -4.92 -10.62
CA LEU A 151 -0.80 -5.91 -11.51
C LEU A 151 0.73 -5.91 -11.34
N GLY A 152 1.34 -4.75 -11.14
CA GLY A 152 2.76 -4.65 -10.79
C GLY A 152 3.09 -5.40 -9.50
N PHE A 153 2.24 -5.25 -8.48
CA PHE A 153 2.36 -5.99 -7.20
C PHE A 153 2.14 -7.50 -7.34
N LEU A 154 1.35 -7.94 -8.31
CA LEU A 154 1.20 -9.37 -8.62
C LEU A 154 2.49 -9.97 -9.19
N PHE A 155 3.10 -9.29 -10.15
CA PHE A 155 4.30 -9.81 -10.84
C PHE A 155 5.61 -9.52 -10.10
N GLY A 156 5.66 -8.42 -9.32
CA GLY A 156 6.88 -7.97 -8.66
C GLY A 156 7.54 -9.02 -7.78
N PRO A 157 6.85 -9.60 -6.78
CA PRO A 157 7.45 -10.58 -5.88
C PRO A 157 7.89 -11.86 -6.59
N PHE A 158 7.16 -12.27 -7.64
CA PHE A 158 7.55 -13.42 -8.49
C PHE A 158 8.85 -13.14 -9.23
N ILE A 159 8.99 -11.96 -9.86
CA ILE A 159 10.21 -11.51 -10.51
C ILE A 159 11.36 -11.44 -9.48
N GLY A 160 11.07 -10.91 -8.29
CA GLY A 160 12.01 -10.84 -7.18
C GLY A 160 12.55 -12.23 -6.79
N ALA A 161 11.67 -13.24 -6.72
CA ALA A 161 12.07 -14.63 -6.48
C ALA A 161 13.08 -15.14 -7.51
N GLN A 162 12.81 -14.90 -8.81
CA GLN A 162 13.70 -15.30 -9.89
C GLN A 162 15.05 -14.56 -9.84
N LEU A 163 15.03 -13.26 -9.55
CA LEU A 163 16.24 -12.46 -9.45
C LEU A 163 17.13 -12.89 -8.28
N ILE A 164 16.55 -13.26 -7.13
CA ILE A 164 17.28 -13.80 -5.99
C ILE A 164 17.88 -15.15 -6.34
N GLU A 165 17.13 -16.02 -6.99
CA GLU A 165 17.61 -17.35 -7.37
C GLU A 165 18.78 -17.27 -8.36
N LEU A 166 18.75 -16.31 -9.29
CA LEU A 166 19.78 -16.14 -10.33
C LEU A 166 21.06 -15.44 -9.83
N LYS A 167 20.94 -14.37 -9.03
CA LYS A 167 22.07 -13.50 -8.66
C LYS A 167 22.01 -13.02 -7.19
N GLY A 168 21.22 -13.64 -6.33
CA GLY A 168 21.06 -13.23 -4.94
C GLY A 168 20.48 -11.80 -4.81
N TYR A 169 20.76 -11.14 -3.69
CA TYR A 169 20.27 -9.78 -3.42
C TYR A 169 20.82 -8.74 -4.40
N SER A 170 22.02 -8.95 -4.97
CA SER A 170 22.54 -8.06 -6.02
C SER A 170 21.66 -8.06 -7.27
N GLY A 171 21.13 -9.24 -7.65
CA GLY A 171 20.15 -9.33 -8.73
C GLY A 171 18.84 -8.63 -8.40
N LEU A 172 18.34 -8.83 -7.18
CA LEU A 172 17.09 -8.24 -6.69
C LEU A 172 17.15 -6.70 -6.75
N PHE A 173 18.14 -6.09 -6.09
CA PHE A 173 18.27 -4.64 -6.04
C PHE A 173 18.65 -4.04 -7.40
N GLY A 174 19.54 -4.70 -8.15
CA GLY A 174 19.88 -4.29 -9.51
C GLY A 174 18.68 -4.31 -10.47
N GLY A 175 17.84 -5.33 -10.39
CA GLY A 175 16.59 -5.41 -11.15
C GLY A 175 15.60 -4.33 -10.76
N THR A 176 15.44 -4.05 -9.47
CA THR A 176 14.60 -2.96 -8.98
C THR A 176 15.09 -1.60 -9.49
N ILE A 177 16.38 -1.32 -9.38
CA ILE A 177 16.98 -0.08 -9.92
C ILE A 177 16.73 0.03 -11.43
N ALA A 178 16.92 -1.05 -12.19
CA ALA A 178 16.70 -1.07 -13.63
C ALA A 178 15.23 -0.73 -13.99
N ILE A 179 14.25 -1.28 -13.27
CA ILE A 179 12.83 -0.98 -13.47
C ILE A 179 12.54 0.49 -13.16
N ILE A 180 13.05 1.02 -12.05
CA ILE A 180 12.84 2.42 -11.66
C ILE A 180 13.52 3.38 -12.65
N LEU A 181 14.75 3.10 -13.05
CA LEU A 181 15.46 3.89 -14.07
C LEU A 181 14.75 3.84 -15.44
N PHE A 182 14.23 2.67 -15.82
CA PHE A 182 13.44 2.56 -17.04
C PHE A 182 12.17 3.42 -16.96
N THR A 183 11.46 3.39 -15.83
CA THR A 183 10.30 4.25 -15.58
C THR A 183 10.68 5.73 -15.65
N LEU A 184 11.82 6.11 -15.08
CA LEU A 184 12.36 7.47 -15.12
C LEU A 184 12.69 7.89 -16.55
N ILE A 185 13.34 7.05 -17.35
CA ILE A 185 13.65 7.29 -18.75
C ILE A 185 12.38 7.52 -19.56
N LEU A 186 11.36 6.67 -19.39
CA LEU A 186 10.06 6.87 -20.03
C LEU A 186 9.44 8.22 -19.65
N GLN A 187 9.56 8.62 -18.40
CA GLN A 187 9.04 9.90 -17.93
C GLN A 187 9.79 11.09 -18.53
N ILE A 188 11.11 11.02 -18.66
CA ILE A 188 11.91 12.09 -19.27
C ILE A 188 11.54 12.30 -20.73
N PHE A 189 11.49 11.22 -21.52
CA PHE A 189 11.35 11.30 -22.97
C PHE A 189 9.91 11.43 -23.46
N PHE A 190 8.96 10.78 -22.79
CA PHE A 190 7.58 10.70 -23.30
C PHE A 190 6.58 11.59 -22.57
N TYR A 191 6.91 12.13 -21.39
CA TYR A 191 6.00 13.05 -20.71
C TYR A 191 5.97 14.42 -21.39
N GLN A 192 4.80 14.81 -21.86
CA GLN A 192 4.56 16.10 -22.47
C GLN A 192 3.94 17.06 -21.44
N ASN A 193 4.53 18.23 -21.24
CA ASN A 193 3.99 19.24 -20.33
C ASN A 193 2.56 19.64 -20.73
N LEU A 194 1.71 19.82 -19.71
CA LEU A 194 0.36 20.33 -19.87
C LEU A 194 0.39 21.87 -19.84
N PRO A 195 -0.53 22.56 -20.54
CA PRO A 195 -0.61 24.03 -20.51
C PRO A 195 -0.86 24.53 -19.08
N ALA A 196 -0.08 25.52 -18.63
CA ALA A 196 -0.13 26.05 -17.26
C ALA A 196 -1.46 26.75 -16.91
N GLU A 197 -2.15 27.33 -17.91
CA GLU A 197 -3.37 28.13 -17.71
C GLU A 197 -4.59 27.32 -17.23
N GLN A 198 -4.57 25.99 -17.36
CA GLN A 198 -5.72 25.12 -17.01
C GLN A 198 -5.58 24.41 -15.66
N GLN A 199 -4.49 24.63 -14.93
CA GLN A 199 -4.24 23.97 -13.64
C GLN A 199 -5.00 24.59 -12.45
N ILE A 200 -5.51 25.82 -12.58
CA ILE A 200 -6.00 26.65 -11.46
C ILE A 200 -7.50 26.46 -11.16
N SER A 201 -8.28 25.79 -12.00
CA SER A 201 -9.76 25.88 -11.94
C SER A 201 -10.48 24.84 -11.04
N SER A 202 -9.81 24.12 -10.16
CA SER A 202 -10.44 23.03 -9.37
C SER A 202 -10.51 23.24 -7.85
N GLN A 203 -10.27 24.45 -7.34
CA GLN A 203 -10.35 24.75 -5.89
C GLN A 203 -11.43 25.77 -5.56
N GLN A 204 -12.70 25.38 -5.66
CA GLN A 204 -13.75 26.00 -4.88
C GLN A 204 -14.38 24.92 -3.98
N HIS A 205 -13.75 24.63 -2.88
CA HIS A 205 -14.41 23.96 -1.77
C HIS A 205 -14.91 25.01 -0.78
N VAL A 206 -16.23 25.09 -0.67
CA VAL A 206 -16.90 25.75 0.45
C VAL A 206 -16.41 25.05 1.73
N GLU A 207 -15.65 25.77 2.55
CA GLU A 207 -15.17 25.30 3.86
C GLU A 207 -16.34 25.14 4.84
N LYS A 208 -17.06 24.03 4.76
CA LYS A 208 -17.75 23.54 5.96
C LYS A 208 -16.67 22.99 6.89
N ALA A 209 -16.65 23.38 8.16
CA ALA A 209 -15.71 22.86 9.13
C ALA A 209 -15.94 21.34 9.30
N ALA A 210 -14.93 20.53 9.01
CA ALA A 210 -15.01 19.08 9.19
C ALA A 210 -15.23 18.72 10.67
N PRO A 211 -16.00 17.66 10.99
CA PRO A 211 -16.25 17.24 12.36
C PRO A 211 -14.94 16.85 13.07
N ASN A 212 -14.85 17.19 14.36
CA ASN A 212 -13.67 16.83 15.14
C ASN A 212 -13.71 15.34 15.52
N MET A 213 -12.83 14.52 14.90
CA MET A 213 -12.76 13.08 15.12
C MET A 213 -12.64 12.69 16.60
N PHE A 214 -11.87 13.43 17.41
CA PHE A 214 -11.65 13.10 18.82
C PHE A 214 -12.87 13.35 19.72
N LYS A 215 -13.82 14.12 19.26
CA LYS A 215 -15.08 14.41 19.98
C LYS A 215 -16.24 13.52 19.49
N ASP A 216 -16.10 12.86 18.35
CA ASP A 216 -17.14 12.04 17.74
C ASP A 216 -16.78 10.55 17.79
N LYS A 217 -17.44 9.80 18.67
CA LYS A 217 -17.24 8.35 18.81
C LYS A 217 -17.59 7.58 17.55
N THR A 218 -18.46 8.11 16.69
CA THR A 218 -18.85 7.46 15.43
C THR A 218 -17.71 7.48 14.42
N LEU A 219 -16.73 8.37 14.58
CA LEU A 219 -15.52 8.46 13.78
C LEU A 219 -14.32 7.82 14.50
N LEU A 220 -14.17 8.07 15.80
CA LEU A 220 -13.02 7.61 16.57
C LEU A 220 -12.96 6.09 16.68
N VAL A 221 -14.11 5.42 16.93
CA VAL A 221 -14.13 3.96 17.10
C VAL A 221 -13.73 3.23 15.81
N PRO A 222 -14.31 3.54 14.62
CA PRO A 222 -13.83 2.97 13.37
C PRO A 222 -12.37 3.29 13.08
N PHE A 223 -11.92 4.51 13.37
CA PHE A 223 -10.53 4.91 13.14
C PHE A 223 -9.56 4.03 13.93
N ILE A 224 -9.82 3.80 15.22
CA ILE A 224 -9.00 2.90 16.06
C ILE A 224 -9.11 1.44 15.56
N ALA A 225 -10.30 1.01 15.16
CA ALA A 225 -10.50 -0.33 14.62
C ALA A 225 -9.64 -0.57 13.37
N PHE A 226 -9.61 0.37 12.43
CA PHE A 226 -8.79 0.26 11.22
C PHE A 226 -7.29 0.30 11.54
N ILE A 227 -6.85 1.10 12.52
CA ILE A 227 -5.46 1.06 13.01
C ILE A 227 -5.12 -0.37 13.46
N LEU A 228 -5.96 -1.01 14.27
CA LEU A 228 -5.72 -2.36 14.78
C LEU A 228 -5.70 -3.42 13.67
N LEU A 229 -6.61 -3.32 12.68
CA LEU A 229 -6.62 -4.21 11.52
C LEU A 229 -5.31 -4.08 10.73
N HIS A 230 -4.85 -2.85 10.50
CA HIS A 230 -3.58 -2.60 9.82
C HIS A 230 -2.36 -3.00 10.65
N ILE A 231 -2.39 -2.88 11.99
CA ILE A 231 -1.33 -3.42 12.86
C ILE A 231 -1.16 -4.93 12.61
N GLY A 232 -2.23 -5.70 12.67
CA GLY A 232 -2.18 -7.15 12.42
C GLY A 232 -1.63 -7.47 11.03
N GLN A 233 -2.07 -6.75 10.00
CA GLN A 233 -1.59 -6.89 8.63
C GLN A 233 -0.08 -6.65 8.51
N TRP A 234 0.42 -5.53 9.04
CA TRP A 234 1.83 -5.14 8.89
C TRP A 234 2.77 -5.97 9.76
N MET A 235 2.31 -6.45 10.94
CA MET A 235 3.06 -7.44 11.74
C MET A 235 3.28 -8.73 10.95
N TYR A 236 2.24 -9.23 10.26
CA TYR A 236 2.37 -10.39 9.38
C TYR A 236 3.32 -10.10 8.23
N THR A 237 3.13 -9.01 7.50
CA THR A 237 3.93 -8.65 6.33
C THR A 237 5.42 -8.58 6.66
N MET A 238 5.77 -8.06 7.84
CA MET A 238 7.13 -7.96 8.32
C MET A 238 7.74 -9.33 8.70
N ASN A 239 6.97 -10.18 9.38
CA ASN A 239 7.50 -11.41 9.98
C ASN A 239 7.35 -12.65 9.08
N MET A 240 6.45 -12.63 8.09
CA MET A 240 6.19 -13.77 7.20
C MET A 240 7.46 -14.25 6.48
N PRO A 241 8.30 -13.39 5.89
CA PRO A 241 9.50 -13.85 5.21
C PRO A 241 10.47 -14.58 6.14
N LEU A 242 10.70 -14.05 7.34
CA LEU A 242 11.55 -14.68 8.36
C LEU A 242 10.97 -16.02 8.83
N PHE A 243 9.65 -16.08 9.03
CA PHE A 243 8.99 -17.33 9.42
C PHE A 243 9.16 -18.42 8.37
N VAL A 244 9.00 -18.07 7.09
CA VAL A 244 9.18 -19.00 5.96
C VAL A 244 10.63 -19.50 5.90
N THR A 245 11.62 -18.61 6.01
CA THR A 245 13.03 -18.99 5.79
C THR A 245 13.72 -19.50 7.05
N ASP A 246 13.48 -18.87 8.21
CA ASP A 246 14.24 -19.16 9.43
C ASP A 246 13.56 -20.18 10.33
N TYR A 247 12.20 -20.17 10.36
CA TYR A 247 11.44 -21.14 11.14
C TYR A 247 11.09 -22.40 10.33
N LEU A 248 10.45 -22.23 9.16
CA LEU A 248 10.05 -23.37 8.31
C LEU A 248 11.20 -23.93 7.48
N LYS A 249 12.35 -23.22 7.39
CA LYS A 249 13.54 -23.60 6.61
C LYS A 249 13.30 -23.78 5.12
N GLU A 250 12.33 -23.03 4.60
CA GLU A 250 11.99 -23.02 3.18
C GLU A 250 12.88 -22.03 2.40
N LYS A 251 12.91 -22.18 1.06
CA LYS A 251 13.69 -21.30 0.18
C LYS A 251 13.13 -19.87 0.18
N GLU A 252 14.02 -18.88 0.07
CA GLU A 252 13.65 -17.46 0.01
C GLU A 252 12.67 -17.13 -1.14
N GLY A 253 12.79 -17.83 -2.29
CA GLY A 253 11.86 -17.68 -3.41
C GLY A 253 10.39 -17.94 -3.06
N TYR A 254 10.12 -18.81 -2.08
CA TYR A 254 8.74 -19.10 -1.65
C TYR A 254 8.04 -17.91 -0.98
N VAL A 255 8.81 -17.00 -0.41
CA VAL A 255 8.28 -15.73 0.11
C VAL A 255 7.60 -14.92 -1.00
N GLY A 256 8.26 -14.79 -2.15
CA GLY A 256 7.71 -14.11 -3.31
C GLY A 256 6.52 -14.84 -3.92
N TYR A 257 6.53 -16.15 -3.95
CA TYR A 257 5.40 -16.94 -4.45
C TYR A 257 4.16 -16.78 -3.59
N LEU A 258 4.30 -16.79 -2.25
CA LEU A 258 3.21 -16.51 -1.33
C LEU A 258 2.65 -15.10 -1.53
N ALA A 259 3.52 -14.09 -1.61
CA ALA A 259 3.11 -12.70 -1.82
C ALA A 259 2.40 -12.50 -3.17
N SER A 260 2.93 -13.11 -4.26
CA SER A 260 2.31 -13.05 -5.59
C SER A 260 0.98 -13.78 -5.64
N LEU A 261 0.87 -14.94 -4.98
CA LEU A 261 -0.38 -15.69 -4.89
C LEU A 261 -1.46 -14.87 -4.18
N CYS A 262 -1.12 -14.24 -3.04
CA CYS A 262 -2.04 -13.37 -2.32
C CYS A 262 -2.51 -12.22 -3.20
N ALA A 263 -1.59 -11.48 -3.82
CA ALA A 263 -1.93 -10.36 -4.70
C ALA A 263 -2.76 -10.79 -5.92
N GLY A 264 -2.48 -11.98 -6.48
CA GLY A 264 -3.24 -12.55 -7.59
C GLY A 264 -4.67 -12.91 -7.22
N LEU A 265 -4.87 -13.45 -6.01
CA LEU A 265 -6.19 -13.78 -5.49
C LEU A 265 -6.98 -12.52 -5.04
N GLU A 266 -6.28 -11.49 -4.56
CA GLU A 266 -6.90 -10.24 -4.10
C GLU A 266 -7.68 -9.54 -5.22
N VAL A 267 -7.16 -9.52 -6.46
CA VAL A 267 -7.79 -8.84 -7.59
C VAL A 267 -9.19 -9.38 -7.89
N PRO A 268 -9.41 -10.69 -8.12
CA PRO A 268 -10.76 -11.22 -8.34
C PRO A 268 -11.67 -11.05 -7.12
N PHE A 269 -11.15 -11.15 -5.89
CA PHE A 269 -11.94 -10.89 -4.70
C PHE A 269 -12.37 -9.43 -4.60
N MET A 270 -11.53 -8.45 -4.96
CA MET A 270 -11.94 -7.04 -5.01
C MET A 270 -13.11 -6.81 -5.95
N VAL A 271 -13.13 -7.48 -7.11
CA VAL A 271 -14.25 -7.37 -8.07
C VAL A 271 -15.54 -7.99 -7.49
N ILE A 272 -15.44 -9.20 -6.92
CA ILE A 272 -16.57 -9.88 -6.27
C ILE A 272 -17.13 -9.04 -5.12
N LEU A 273 -16.26 -8.49 -4.29
CA LEU A 273 -16.64 -7.67 -3.14
C LEU A 273 -17.22 -6.31 -3.56
N GLY A 274 -16.76 -5.75 -4.68
CA GLY A 274 -17.40 -4.56 -5.27
C GLY A 274 -18.86 -4.80 -5.65
N ILE A 275 -19.18 -5.99 -6.19
CA ILE A 275 -20.57 -6.38 -6.49
C ILE A 275 -21.35 -6.68 -5.19
N LEU A 276 -20.71 -7.33 -4.23
CA LEU A 276 -21.34 -7.72 -2.97
C LEU A 276 -21.64 -6.53 -2.07
N SER A 277 -20.80 -5.48 -2.11
CA SER A 277 -20.98 -4.24 -1.33
C SER A 277 -22.24 -3.44 -1.74
N ALA A 278 -22.77 -3.68 -2.94
CA ALA A 278 -24.08 -3.13 -3.33
C ALA A 278 -25.27 -3.83 -2.63
N LYS A 279 -25.06 -5.04 -2.08
CA LYS A 279 -26.12 -5.86 -1.47
C LYS A 279 -25.98 -6.00 0.04
N LEU A 280 -24.77 -5.88 0.58
CA LEU A 280 -24.47 -6.06 1.98
C LEU A 280 -23.86 -4.79 2.56
N PRO A 281 -24.18 -4.44 3.83
CA PRO A 281 -23.55 -3.33 4.54
C PRO A 281 -22.03 -3.50 4.58
N THR A 282 -21.30 -2.42 4.31
CA THR A 282 -19.82 -2.41 4.33
C THR A 282 -19.27 -2.90 5.68
N ARG A 283 -19.96 -2.58 6.79
CA ARG A 283 -19.65 -3.09 8.14
C ARG A 283 -19.67 -4.62 8.21
N THR A 284 -20.70 -5.25 7.66
CA THR A 284 -20.81 -6.72 7.66
C THR A 284 -19.66 -7.35 6.88
N LEU A 285 -19.31 -6.79 5.73
CA LEU A 285 -18.16 -7.25 4.93
C LEU A 285 -16.84 -7.10 5.69
N LEU A 286 -16.63 -5.99 6.41
CA LEU A 286 -15.44 -5.77 7.25
C LEU A 286 -15.34 -6.82 8.38
N ILE A 287 -16.45 -7.18 9.01
CA ILE A 287 -16.48 -8.24 10.04
C ILE A 287 -16.11 -9.59 9.40
N ILE A 288 -16.72 -9.94 8.28
CA ILE A 288 -16.42 -11.18 7.53
C ILE A 288 -14.93 -11.22 7.16
N GLY A 289 -14.39 -10.14 6.57
CA GLY A 289 -12.98 -10.05 6.23
C GLY A 289 -12.07 -10.22 7.45
N SER A 290 -12.43 -9.61 8.58
CA SER A 290 -11.66 -9.73 9.81
C SER A 290 -11.68 -11.17 10.37
N ILE A 291 -12.78 -11.91 10.21
CA ILE A 291 -12.84 -13.34 10.57
C ILE A 291 -11.85 -14.13 9.70
N PHE A 292 -11.84 -13.92 8.38
CA PHE A 292 -10.90 -14.58 7.48
C PHE A 292 -9.44 -14.24 7.81
N GLY A 293 -9.12 -12.96 8.05
CA GLY A 293 -7.77 -12.52 8.42
C GLY A 293 -7.33 -13.07 9.77
N GLY A 294 -8.19 -13.00 10.78
CA GLY A 294 -7.93 -13.56 12.11
C GLY A 294 -7.73 -15.07 12.08
N ALA A 295 -8.59 -15.79 11.35
CA ALA A 295 -8.47 -17.25 11.18
C ALA A 295 -7.16 -17.63 10.47
N PHE A 296 -6.75 -16.88 9.44
CA PHE A 296 -5.49 -17.09 8.74
C PHE A 296 -4.29 -16.92 9.68
N TYR A 297 -4.19 -15.79 10.39
CA TYR A 297 -3.05 -15.56 11.30
C TYR A 297 -3.02 -16.54 12.46
N PHE A 298 -4.18 -16.86 13.01
CA PHE A 298 -4.29 -17.88 14.05
C PHE A 298 -3.85 -19.27 13.56
N SER A 299 -4.26 -19.64 12.36
CA SER A 299 -3.89 -20.93 11.76
C SER A 299 -2.38 -21.08 11.54
N ILE A 300 -1.67 -20.00 11.16
CA ILE A 300 -0.21 -20.03 11.03
C ILE A 300 0.43 -20.33 12.39
N GLY A 301 -0.02 -19.65 13.46
CA GLY A 301 0.51 -19.86 14.80
C GLY A 301 0.27 -21.30 15.33
N VAL A 302 -0.85 -21.92 14.95
CA VAL A 302 -1.20 -23.29 15.39
C VAL A 302 -0.47 -24.35 14.56
N PHE A 303 -0.60 -24.31 13.23
CA PHE A 303 -0.15 -25.38 12.36
C PHE A 303 1.32 -25.29 12.00
N LYS A 304 1.91 -24.09 11.96
CA LYS A 304 3.34 -23.84 11.70
C LYS A 304 3.87 -24.59 10.47
N ASN A 305 3.11 -24.57 9.39
CA ASN A 305 3.33 -25.36 8.20
C ASN A 305 3.19 -24.53 6.92
N PHE A 306 4.11 -24.72 5.97
CA PHE A 306 4.12 -23.99 4.70
C PHE A 306 2.84 -24.21 3.87
N TYR A 307 2.35 -25.44 3.78
CA TYR A 307 1.17 -25.76 2.97
C TYR A 307 -0.10 -25.12 3.54
N MET A 308 -0.19 -24.98 4.87
CA MET A 308 -1.27 -24.24 5.52
C MET A 308 -1.19 -22.74 5.24
N MET A 309 0.03 -22.18 5.20
CA MET A 309 0.23 -20.79 4.77
C MET A 309 -0.18 -20.60 3.30
N LEU A 310 0.16 -21.55 2.43
CA LEU A 310 -0.19 -21.51 1.02
C LEU A 310 -1.70 -21.56 0.81
N ALA A 311 -2.38 -22.52 1.42
CA ALA A 311 -3.84 -22.63 1.36
C ALA A 311 -4.54 -21.41 1.98
N GLY A 312 -4.00 -20.91 3.08
CA GLY A 312 -4.52 -19.75 3.80
C GLY A 312 -4.38 -18.42 3.04
N GLN A 313 -3.59 -18.34 1.93
CA GLN A 313 -3.53 -17.13 1.12
C GLN A 313 -4.91 -16.72 0.57
N VAL A 314 -5.84 -17.67 0.41
CA VAL A 314 -7.23 -17.36 0.04
C VAL A 314 -7.90 -16.50 1.13
N CYS A 315 -7.75 -16.90 2.39
CA CYS A 315 -8.31 -16.14 3.53
C CYS A 315 -7.65 -14.77 3.67
N LEU A 316 -6.34 -14.69 3.51
CA LEU A 316 -5.58 -13.44 3.55
C LEU A 316 -6.03 -12.50 2.42
N ALA A 317 -6.16 -13.03 1.19
CA ALA A 317 -6.59 -12.24 0.03
C ALA A 317 -8.01 -11.69 0.20
N ILE A 318 -8.95 -12.46 0.76
CA ILE A 318 -10.30 -11.98 1.10
C ILE A 318 -10.21 -10.84 2.13
N PHE A 319 -9.43 -11.02 3.20
CA PHE A 319 -9.25 -9.99 4.22
C PHE A 319 -8.68 -8.70 3.63
N LEU A 320 -7.60 -8.78 2.86
CA LEU A 320 -6.96 -7.61 2.25
C LEU A 320 -7.85 -6.93 1.21
N ALA A 321 -8.55 -7.70 0.37
CA ALA A 321 -9.48 -7.17 -0.59
C ALA A 321 -10.61 -6.36 0.08
N ILE A 322 -11.11 -6.81 1.21
CA ILE A 322 -12.11 -6.08 2.01
C ILE A 322 -11.50 -4.86 2.69
N LEU A 323 -10.39 -5.04 3.40
CA LEU A 323 -9.77 -3.97 4.19
C LEU A 323 -9.32 -2.81 3.30
N LEU A 324 -8.62 -3.10 2.20
CA LEU A 324 -8.08 -2.10 1.29
C LEU A 324 -9.10 -1.62 0.25
N GLY A 325 -9.99 -2.52 -0.20
CA GLY A 325 -10.98 -2.19 -1.22
C GLY A 325 -12.19 -1.42 -0.69
N LEU A 326 -12.67 -1.75 0.50
CA LEU A 326 -13.89 -1.14 1.08
C LEU A 326 -13.59 -0.15 2.21
N GLY A 327 -12.36 -0.10 2.73
CA GLY A 327 -12.03 0.76 3.87
C GLY A 327 -12.28 2.24 3.63
N ILE A 328 -11.90 2.76 2.45
CA ILE A 328 -12.16 4.16 2.08
C ILE A 328 -13.68 4.41 1.99
N SER A 329 -14.40 3.51 1.33
CA SER A 329 -15.85 3.62 1.15
C SER A 329 -16.56 3.63 2.49
N TYR A 330 -16.13 2.81 3.45
CA TYR A 330 -16.70 2.78 4.79
C TYR A 330 -16.64 4.14 5.50
N PHE A 331 -15.49 4.84 5.45
CA PHE A 331 -15.38 6.18 6.02
C PHE A 331 -16.17 7.23 5.23
N GLN A 332 -16.22 7.10 3.89
CA GLN A 332 -17.02 8.00 3.05
C GLN A 332 -18.53 7.83 3.30
N ASP A 333 -18.97 6.61 3.60
CA ASP A 333 -20.36 6.34 3.97
C ASP A 333 -20.72 6.97 5.34
N ILE A 334 -19.77 7.00 6.30
CA ILE A 334 -19.96 7.69 7.60
C ILE A 334 -19.97 9.22 7.42
N LEU A 335 -19.20 9.74 6.47
CA LEU A 335 -18.99 11.16 6.23
C LEU A 335 -19.33 11.55 4.79
N PRO A 336 -20.59 11.42 4.34
CA PRO A 336 -20.97 11.68 2.96
C PRO A 336 -20.73 13.12 2.53
N ASP A 337 -20.87 14.08 3.45
CA ASP A 337 -20.62 15.50 3.19
C ASP A 337 -19.14 15.88 3.12
N PHE A 338 -18.22 14.98 3.61
CA PHE A 338 -16.79 15.23 3.72
C PHE A 338 -15.95 14.09 3.13
N PRO A 339 -16.12 13.70 1.85
CA PRO A 339 -15.47 12.53 1.27
C PRO A 339 -13.93 12.61 1.26
N GLY A 340 -13.38 13.82 1.14
CA GLY A 340 -11.93 14.06 1.23
C GLY A 340 -11.38 13.81 2.63
N TYR A 341 -12.07 14.30 3.65
CA TYR A 341 -11.72 14.08 5.05
C TYR A 341 -11.85 12.59 5.43
N ALA A 342 -12.92 11.93 4.98
CA ALA A 342 -13.13 10.50 5.15
C ALA A 342 -11.96 9.66 4.58
N SER A 343 -11.53 9.99 3.36
CA SER A 343 -10.38 9.33 2.72
C SER A 343 -9.08 9.58 3.49
N THR A 344 -8.91 10.78 4.07
CA THR A 344 -7.75 11.13 4.90
C THR A 344 -7.76 10.34 6.21
N LEU A 345 -8.91 10.14 6.85
CA LEU A 345 -9.02 9.31 8.05
C LEU A 345 -8.59 7.87 7.76
N PHE A 346 -9.06 7.27 6.67
CA PHE A 346 -8.62 5.94 6.27
C PHE A 346 -7.11 5.88 6.02
N ALA A 347 -6.57 6.82 5.25
CA ALA A 347 -5.13 6.87 4.95
C ALA A 347 -4.28 7.03 6.23
N ASN A 348 -4.72 7.88 7.16
CA ASN A 348 -4.03 8.07 8.45
C ASN A 348 -4.10 6.82 9.31
N ALA A 349 -5.26 6.12 9.37
CA ALA A 349 -5.37 4.85 10.08
C ALA A 349 -4.41 3.79 9.52
N MET A 350 -4.30 3.71 8.18
CA MET A 350 -3.36 2.82 7.50
C MET A 350 -1.90 3.15 7.84
N VAL A 351 -1.50 4.42 7.79
CA VAL A 351 -0.11 4.84 8.09
C VAL A 351 0.25 4.59 9.56
N ILE A 352 -0.65 4.93 10.51
CA ILE A 352 -0.44 4.67 11.93
C ILE A 352 -0.38 3.17 12.18
N GLY A 353 -1.29 2.40 11.57
CA GLY A 353 -1.30 0.94 11.66
C GLY A 353 -0.02 0.30 11.12
N GLN A 354 0.51 0.81 9.99
CA GLN A 354 1.79 0.37 9.42
C GLN A 354 2.95 0.67 10.38
N LEU A 355 3.02 1.90 10.89
CA LEU A 355 4.09 2.31 11.80
C LEU A 355 4.08 1.46 13.08
N CYS A 356 2.92 1.36 13.74
CA CYS A 356 2.78 0.56 14.94
C CYS A 356 2.96 -0.94 14.66
N GLY A 357 2.45 -1.44 13.55
CA GLY A 357 2.56 -2.85 13.14
C GLY A 357 4.01 -3.26 12.88
N ASN A 358 4.80 -2.41 12.23
CA ASN A 358 6.22 -2.67 12.01
C ASN A 358 7.03 -2.63 13.31
N LEU A 359 6.80 -1.64 14.19
CA LEU A 359 7.47 -1.56 15.48
C LEU A 359 7.10 -2.74 16.39
N LEU A 360 5.81 -3.01 16.53
CA LEU A 360 5.31 -4.13 17.34
C LEU A 360 5.73 -5.47 16.73
N GLY A 361 5.72 -5.60 15.41
CA GLY A 361 6.15 -6.81 14.72
C GLY A 361 7.60 -7.16 15.02
N GLY A 362 8.49 -6.16 14.98
CA GLY A 362 9.89 -6.34 15.33
C GLY A 362 10.11 -6.66 16.82
N ALA A 363 9.41 -5.97 17.72
CA ALA A 363 9.52 -6.21 19.16
C ALA A 363 8.92 -7.56 19.56
N MET A 364 7.71 -7.87 19.08
CA MET A 364 7.00 -9.10 19.44
C MET A 364 7.72 -10.34 18.91
N SER A 365 8.28 -10.32 17.68
CA SER A 365 9.05 -11.45 17.19
C SER A 365 10.28 -11.75 18.04
N HIS A 366 10.86 -10.73 18.67
CA HIS A 366 11.96 -10.91 19.63
C HIS A 366 11.49 -11.46 21.00
N TRP A 367 10.33 -10.99 21.50
CA TRP A 367 9.86 -11.35 22.85
C TRP A 367 9.10 -12.67 22.92
N VAL A 368 8.22 -12.93 21.93
CA VAL A 368 7.36 -14.13 21.94
C VAL A 368 7.82 -15.19 20.92
N GLY A 369 8.79 -14.86 20.08
CA GLY A 369 9.30 -15.74 19.00
C GLY A 369 8.52 -15.57 17.69
N LEU A 370 9.21 -15.92 16.57
CA LEU A 370 8.63 -15.83 15.22
C LEU A 370 7.38 -16.68 15.05
N GLU A 371 7.31 -17.82 15.71
CA GLU A 371 6.21 -18.76 15.63
C GLU A 371 4.94 -18.28 16.35
N ASN A 372 5.07 -17.36 17.31
CA ASN A 372 3.96 -16.89 18.13
C ASN A 372 3.50 -15.47 17.78
N VAL A 373 4.27 -14.73 16.99
CA VAL A 373 3.92 -13.34 16.61
C VAL A 373 2.58 -13.28 15.86
N PHE A 374 2.20 -14.35 15.16
CA PHE A 374 0.95 -14.40 14.41
C PHE A 374 -0.30 -14.50 15.31
N PHE A 375 -0.15 -14.99 16.54
CA PHE A 375 -1.24 -14.90 17.54
C PHE A 375 -1.47 -13.45 17.97
N VAL A 376 -0.43 -12.65 18.06
CA VAL A 376 -0.56 -11.21 18.36
C VAL A 376 -1.22 -10.49 17.19
N SER A 377 -0.86 -10.85 15.95
CA SER A 377 -1.53 -10.34 14.73
C SER A 377 -3.03 -10.71 14.74
N ALA A 378 -3.37 -11.97 15.02
CA ALA A 378 -4.75 -12.43 15.14
C ALA A 378 -5.52 -11.70 16.25
N GLY A 379 -4.89 -11.49 17.40
CA GLY A 379 -5.46 -10.73 18.52
C GLY A 379 -5.77 -9.29 18.15
N SER A 380 -4.86 -8.62 17.45
CA SER A 380 -5.07 -7.25 16.93
C SER A 380 -6.27 -7.18 15.98
N ILE A 381 -6.37 -8.14 15.03
CA ILE A 381 -7.51 -8.25 14.12
C ILE A 381 -8.81 -8.48 14.90
N PHE A 382 -8.79 -9.38 15.89
CA PHE A 382 -9.98 -9.70 16.70
C PHE A 382 -10.48 -8.46 17.47
N VAL A 383 -9.58 -7.70 18.11
CA VAL A 383 -9.97 -6.47 18.82
C VAL A 383 -10.51 -5.43 17.84
N GLY A 384 -9.87 -5.26 16.68
CA GLY A 384 -10.35 -4.37 15.61
C GLY A 384 -11.74 -4.77 15.11
N MET A 385 -11.98 -6.07 14.92
CA MET A 385 -13.28 -6.63 14.52
C MET A 385 -14.36 -6.33 15.58
N VAL A 386 -14.05 -6.54 16.85
CA VAL A 386 -14.98 -6.26 17.97
C VAL A 386 -15.34 -4.77 17.98
N LEU A 387 -14.38 -3.86 17.77
CA LEU A 387 -14.68 -2.43 17.68
C LEU A 387 -15.60 -2.12 16.50
N ILE A 388 -15.38 -2.70 15.31
CA ILE A 388 -16.28 -2.54 14.17
C ILE A 388 -17.68 -3.07 14.48
N PHE A 389 -17.79 -4.17 15.22
CA PHE A 389 -19.09 -4.72 15.62
C PHE A 389 -19.92 -3.75 16.44
N PHE A 390 -19.31 -2.88 17.23
CA PHE A 390 -20.00 -1.84 18.01
C PHE A 390 -20.24 -0.52 17.25
N THR A 391 -19.80 -0.40 16.00
CA THR A 391 -20.16 0.76 15.18
C THR A 391 -21.61 0.68 14.70
N LYS A 392 -22.21 1.82 14.37
CA LYS A 392 -23.59 1.85 13.87
C LYS A 392 -23.65 1.29 12.44
N ASP A 393 -24.70 0.53 12.13
CA ASP A 393 -25.01 0.11 10.76
C ASP A 393 -25.40 1.34 9.95
N GLN A 394 -24.81 1.43 8.77
CA GLN A 394 -25.24 2.38 7.76
C GLN A 394 -26.43 1.75 7.02
N LYS A 395 -27.56 2.46 7.00
CA LYS A 395 -28.74 2.02 6.23
C LYS A 395 -28.35 1.99 4.76
N ILE A 396 -28.53 0.85 4.09
CA ILE A 396 -28.57 0.79 2.63
C ILE A 396 -29.77 1.66 2.24
N THR A 397 -29.50 2.77 1.57
CA THR A 397 -30.57 3.63 1.04
C THR A 397 -31.25 2.84 -0.07
N GLU A 398 -32.58 2.70 0.01
CA GLU A 398 -33.40 1.92 -0.96
C GLU A 398 -33.27 2.41 -2.41
N GLU A 399 -32.64 3.55 -2.63
CA GLU A 399 -32.35 4.16 -3.95
C GLU A 399 -31.37 3.37 -4.86
N ASN A 400 -30.68 2.36 -4.33
CA ASN A 400 -29.72 1.56 -5.13
C ASN A 400 -30.29 0.21 -5.62
N MET A 401 -31.60 -0.01 -5.51
CA MET A 401 -32.25 -1.29 -5.94
C MET A 401 -33.14 -1.12 -7.18
N GLU A 402 -33.11 0.03 -7.89
CA GLU A 402 -33.76 0.18 -9.22
C GLU A 402 -32.77 0.14 -10.37
#